data_77cb5d516a559153faab4b1e001e9a2c
#
_entry.id   77cb5d516a559153faab4b1e001e9a2c
#
_cell.length_a   1.000
_cell.length_b   1.000
_cell.length_c   1.000
_cell.angle_alpha   90.00
_cell.angle_beta   90.00
_cell.angle_gamma   90.00
#
_symmetry.space_group_name_H-M   'P 1'
#
loop_
_entity.id
_entity.type
_entity.pdbx_description
1 polymer ?
#
loop_
_entity_poly.entity_id
_entity_poly.type
_entity_poly.pdbx_seq_one_letter_code
_entity_poly.pdbx_strand_id
1 'polypeptide(L)'
;EIFEHIDFQDQSDWGLELHRRFKNSYPSLWQELKEKYVAEFELVNDEHLYAMLGEWLAEILNTPLFADFCLSQLSADAHIAEFPFYLALADRIFGVQRISDLFQEYGIHMLPLNHANSARYLTGSIDLVFYDGQRYHIADYKSNFLGQHQADYSNAHIQANMSQASYWLQAGLYLVALHRYLSVQLQDYDIHTHLGGASYLYLRGMNGQAEQGLHYFKPEDEFILRLDALLGRMQGDAL
;
A
#
# COMPACT_ATOMS: atom_id res chain seq x y z
N GLU A 1 10.36 2.82 -3.92
CA GLU A 1 11.38 3.41 -4.84
C GLU A 1 11.22 2.94 -6.30
N ILE A 2 10.93 1.65 -6.59
CA ILE A 2 10.77 1.15 -7.96
C ILE A 2 9.54 1.78 -8.62
N PHE A 3 8.42 1.85 -7.90
CA PHE A 3 7.16 2.38 -8.43
C PHE A 3 7.08 3.92 -8.46
N GLU A 4 7.98 4.63 -7.80
CA GLU A 4 8.05 6.11 -7.81
C GLU A 4 8.32 6.72 -9.20
N HIS A 5 8.92 5.92 -10.08
CA HIS A 5 9.46 6.40 -11.35
C HIS A 5 9.01 5.59 -12.56
N ILE A 6 8.04 4.68 -12.38
CA ILE A 6 7.46 3.91 -13.48
C ILE A 6 6.30 4.70 -14.06
N ASP A 7 6.29 4.88 -15.36
CA ASP A 7 5.10 5.28 -16.08
C ASP A 7 4.15 4.07 -16.16
N PHE A 8 3.06 4.11 -15.41
CA PHE A 8 2.09 3.02 -15.34
C PHE A 8 1.40 2.74 -16.68
N GLN A 9 1.39 3.70 -17.59
CA GLN A 9 0.78 3.56 -18.92
C GLN A 9 1.76 3.05 -19.98
N ASP A 10 3.05 3.33 -19.84
CA ASP A 10 4.09 2.82 -20.73
C ASP A 10 4.68 1.51 -20.19
N GLN A 11 4.18 0.40 -20.69
CA GLN A 11 4.58 -0.96 -20.30
C GLN A 11 5.80 -1.45 -21.07
N SER A 12 6.36 -0.63 -21.99
CA SER A 12 7.56 -0.98 -22.72
C SER A 12 8.77 -0.98 -21.78
N ASP A 13 9.58 -2.03 -21.85
CA ASP A 13 10.86 -2.16 -21.13
C ASP A 13 10.81 -2.16 -19.59
N TRP A 14 9.66 -2.39 -18.96
CA TRP A 14 9.55 -2.44 -17.49
C TRP A 14 10.53 -3.44 -16.85
N GLY A 15 10.68 -4.63 -17.40
CA GLY A 15 11.60 -5.62 -16.88
C GLY A 15 13.04 -5.16 -16.91
N LEU A 16 13.46 -4.51 -18.00
CA LEU A 16 14.79 -3.95 -18.16
C LEU A 16 15.04 -2.80 -17.18
N GLU A 17 14.09 -1.89 -17.01
CA GLU A 17 14.20 -0.77 -16.11
C GLU A 17 14.24 -1.22 -14.64
N LEU A 18 13.39 -2.16 -14.25
CA LEU A 18 13.40 -2.76 -12.93
C LEU A 18 14.75 -3.41 -12.60
N HIS A 19 15.30 -4.20 -13.53
CA HIS A 19 16.62 -4.82 -13.38
C HIS A 19 17.73 -3.78 -13.28
N ARG A 20 17.72 -2.78 -14.15
CA ARG A 20 18.72 -1.70 -14.16
C ARG A 20 18.74 -0.96 -12.82
N ARG A 21 17.58 -0.61 -12.28
CA ARG A 21 17.44 0.08 -10.99
C ARG A 21 17.90 -0.78 -9.84
N PHE A 22 17.46 -2.04 -9.78
CA PHE A 22 17.89 -2.96 -8.73
C PHE A 22 19.41 -3.14 -8.73
N LYS A 23 20.02 -3.38 -9.89
CA LYS A 23 21.46 -3.52 -10.03
C LYS A 23 22.24 -2.27 -9.63
N ASN A 24 21.73 -1.10 -9.97
CA ASN A 24 22.38 0.17 -9.64
C ASN A 24 22.22 0.56 -8.18
N SER A 25 21.05 0.32 -7.60
CA SER A 25 20.75 0.67 -6.21
C SER A 25 21.34 -0.31 -5.20
N TYR A 26 21.47 -1.57 -5.58
CA TYR A 26 21.92 -2.66 -4.69
C TYR A 26 23.00 -3.55 -5.34
N PRO A 27 24.13 -3.00 -5.79
CA PRO A 27 25.13 -3.78 -6.56
C PRO A 27 25.72 -4.96 -5.79
N SER A 28 25.95 -4.81 -4.47
CA SER A 28 26.47 -5.90 -3.63
C SER A 28 25.45 -7.02 -3.47
N LEU A 29 24.18 -6.68 -3.23
CA LEU A 29 23.10 -7.67 -3.13
C LEU A 29 22.88 -8.39 -4.46
N TRP A 30 22.96 -7.66 -5.57
CA TRP A 30 22.88 -8.24 -6.90
C TRP A 30 23.98 -9.27 -7.14
N GLN A 31 25.23 -8.95 -6.76
CA GLN A 31 26.36 -9.87 -6.90
C GLN A 31 26.20 -11.10 -6.00
N GLU A 32 25.77 -10.93 -4.75
CA GLU A 32 25.50 -12.02 -3.81
C GLU A 32 24.42 -12.97 -4.34
N LEU A 33 23.34 -12.43 -4.90
CA LEU A 33 22.29 -13.24 -5.52
C LEU A 33 22.81 -14.01 -6.73
N LYS A 34 23.62 -13.39 -7.58
CA LYS A 34 24.25 -14.10 -8.72
C LYS A 34 25.15 -15.26 -8.26
N GLU A 35 25.97 -15.04 -7.25
CA GLU A 35 26.87 -16.09 -6.71
C GLU A 35 26.09 -17.23 -6.07
N LYS A 36 25.03 -16.91 -5.32
CA LYS A 36 24.19 -17.89 -4.64
C LYS A 36 23.40 -18.79 -5.60
N TYR A 37 22.97 -18.24 -6.72
CA TYR A 37 22.11 -18.90 -7.70
C TYR A 37 22.79 -19.10 -9.05
N VAL A 38 24.14 -19.21 -9.05
CA VAL A 38 24.95 -19.41 -10.28
C VAL A 38 24.37 -20.50 -11.17
N ALA A 39 24.00 -21.66 -10.62
CA ALA A 39 23.48 -22.78 -11.41
C ALA A 39 22.10 -22.47 -12.05
N GLU A 40 21.29 -21.66 -11.41
CA GLU A 40 19.95 -21.26 -11.91
C GLU A 40 20.09 -20.10 -12.90
N PHE A 41 21.02 -19.17 -12.66
CA PHE A 41 21.30 -18.04 -13.54
C PHE A 41 22.07 -18.43 -14.81
N GLU A 42 22.82 -19.52 -14.82
CA GLU A 42 23.47 -20.06 -16.06
C GLU A 42 22.41 -20.60 -17.05
N LEU A 43 21.25 -21.03 -16.56
CA LEU A 43 20.13 -21.49 -17.40
C LEU A 43 19.24 -20.33 -17.88
N VAL A 44 19.34 -19.16 -17.26
CA VAL A 44 18.54 -17.99 -17.53
C VAL A 44 19.46 -16.85 -17.95
N ASN A 45 19.51 -16.56 -19.24
CA ASN A 45 20.25 -15.39 -19.72
C ASN A 45 19.58 -14.10 -19.25
N ASP A 46 20.31 -12.99 -19.30
CA ASP A 46 19.80 -11.69 -18.84
C ASP A 46 18.49 -11.29 -19.57
N GLU A 47 18.36 -11.61 -20.87
CA GLU A 47 17.16 -11.31 -21.66
C GLU A 47 15.91 -12.05 -21.13
N HIS A 48 16.08 -13.33 -20.77
CA HIS A 48 14.97 -14.10 -20.20
C HIS A 48 14.56 -13.57 -18.81
N LEU A 49 15.53 -13.19 -17.99
CA LEU A 49 15.27 -12.57 -16.68
C LEU A 49 14.52 -11.25 -16.83
N TYR A 50 14.89 -10.42 -17.79
CA TYR A 50 14.20 -9.16 -18.07
C TYR A 50 12.77 -9.40 -18.52
N ALA A 51 12.56 -10.37 -19.41
CA ALA A 51 11.22 -10.74 -19.84
C ALA A 51 10.34 -11.20 -18.66
N MET A 52 10.86 -12.10 -17.81
CA MET A 52 10.14 -12.57 -16.62
C MET A 52 9.80 -11.45 -15.64
N LEU A 53 10.72 -10.52 -15.39
CA LEU A 53 10.46 -9.35 -14.52
C LEU A 53 9.44 -8.41 -15.13
N GLY A 54 9.48 -8.20 -16.44
CA GLY A 54 8.50 -7.40 -17.17
C GLY A 54 7.11 -8.02 -17.13
N GLU A 55 6.99 -9.32 -17.36
CA GLU A 55 5.74 -10.08 -17.27
C GLU A 55 5.15 -9.99 -15.85
N TRP A 56 5.97 -10.25 -14.83
CA TRP A 56 5.54 -10.16 -13.44
C TRP A 56 5.07 -8.75 -13.06
N LEU A 57 5.79 -7.71 -13.47
CA LEU A 57 5.38 -6.34 -13.22
C LEU A 57 4.09 -5.99 -13.96
N ALA A 58 3.94 -6.45 -15.21
CA ALA A 58 2.72 -6.29 -15.99
C ALA A 58 1.51 -6.96 -15.31
N GLU A 59 1.69 -8.17 -14.76
CA GLU A 59 0.63 -8.85 -13.99
C GLU A 59 0.23 -8.03 -12.77
N ILE A 60 1.18 -7.49 -11.99
CA ILE A 60 0.90 -6.63 -10.84
C ILE A 60 0.08 -5.41 -11.27
N LEU A 61 0.54 -4.68 -12.27
CA LEU A 61 -0.08 -3.42 -12.69
C LEU A 61 -1.42 -3.59 -13.39
N ASN A 62 -1.67 -4.76 -13.97
CA ASN A 62 -2.95 -5.11 -14.59
C ASN A 62 -3.89 -5.93 -13.68
N THR A 63 -3.51 -6.17 -12.42
CA THR A 63 -4.41 -6.81 -11.45
C THR A 63 -5.50 -5.82 -11.03
N PRO A 64 -6.80 -6.16 -11.17
CA PRO A 64 -7.89 -5.32 -10.70
C PRO A 64 -7.83 -5.12 -9.18
N LEU A 65 -7.75 -3.88 -8.71
CA LEU A 65 -7.67 -3.53 -7.28
C LEU A 65 -9.05 -3.49 -6.62
N PHE A 66 -10.00 -2.91 -7.32
CA PHE A 66 -11.43 -2.85 -6.96
C PHE A 66 -12.23 -2.60 -8.24
N ALA A 67 -13.44 -3.15 -8.33
CA ALA A 67 -14.16 -3.22 -9.59
C ALA A 67 -13.21 -3.68 -10.72
N ASP A 68 -13.12 -2.91 -11.81
CA ASP A 68 -12.22 -3.21 -12.93
C ASP A 68 -11.00 -2.25 -12.99
N PHE A 69 -10.72 -1.49 -11.91
CA PHE A 69 -9.64 -0.53 -11.91
C PHE A 69 -8.28 -1.19 -11.65
N CYS A 70 -7.30 -0.90 -12.52
CA CYS A 70 -5.92 -1.37 -12.43
C CYS A 70 -4.93 -0.20 -12.36
N LEU A 71 -3.77 -0.39 -11.74
CA LEU A 71 -2.72 0.63 -11.68
C LEU A 71 -2.22 1.06 -13.07
N SER A 72 -2.24 0.16 -14.05
CA SER A 72 -1.88 0.48 -15.46
C SER A 72 -2.76 1.54 -16.12
N GLN A 73 -3.90 1.88 -15.53
CA GLN A 73 -4.80 2.93 -16.02
C GLN A 73 -4.47 4.32 -15.49
N LEU A 74 -3.55 4.42 -14.50
CA LEU A 74 -3.17 5.69 -13.90
C LEU A 74 -2.33 6.54 -14.87
N SER A 75 -2.75 7.78 -15.07
CA SER A 75 -1.91 8.80 -15.71
C SER A 75 -0.85 9.36 -14.73
N ALA A 76 0.21 9.91 -15.27
CA ALA A 76 1.33 10.42 -14.48
C ALA A 76 0.94 11.54 -13.50
N ASP A 77 -0.11 12.29 -13.79
CA ASP A 77 -0.65 13.38 -12.97
C ASP A 77 -1.75 12.95 -11.99
N ALA A 78 -2.20 11.69 -12.06
CA ALA A 78 -3.26 11.16 -11.22
C ALA A 78 -2.76 10.46 -9.95
N HIS A 79 -1.48 10.54 -9.62
CA HIS A 79 -0.94 9.88 -8.43
C HIS A 79 0.22 10.66 -7.79
N ILE A 80 0.43 10.36 -6.51
CA ILE A 80 1.56 10.83 -5.70
C ILE A 80 2.18 9.62 -5.04
N ALA A 81 3.44 9.32 -5.35
CA ALA A 81 4.23 8.31 -4.66
C ALA A 81 4.84 8.89 -3.39
N GLU A 82 5.08 8.02 -2.39
CA GLU A 82 5.75 8.36 -1.13
C GLU A 82 5.13 9.60 -0.44
N PHE A 83 3.80 9.59 -0.29
CA PHE A 83 3.06 10.69 0.32
C PHE A 83 3.32 10.78 1.83
N PRO A 84 4.03 11.81 2.34
CA PRO A 84 4.37 11.92 3.75
C PRO A 84 3.15 12.29 4.59
N PHE A 85 3.04 11.72 5.79
CA PHE A 85 1.99 12.08 6.73
C PHE A 85 2.51 12.20 8.17
N TYR A 86 1.80 13.00 8.95
CA TYR A 86 2.07 13.23 10.36
C TYR A 86 0.73 13.25 11.11
N LEU A 87 0.56 12.35 12.07
CA LEU A 87 -0.62 12.27 12.93
C LEU A 87 -0.19 12.26 14.40
N ALA A 88 -1.02 12.77 15.27
CA ALA A 88 -0.79 12.74 16.72
C ALA A 88 -1.99 12.11 17.44
N LEU A 89 -1.79 11.54 18.62
CA LEU A 89 -2.89 11.11 19.47
C LEU A 89 -3.49 12.33 20.21
N ALA A 90 -4.80 12.46 20.20
CA ALA A 90 -5.49 13.48 20.99
C ALA A 90 -5.36 13.24 22.49
N ASP A 91 -5.40 11.97 22.88
CA ASP A 91 -5.22 11.51 24.25
C ASP A 91 -4.07 10.52 24.35
N ARG A 92 -2.97 10.91 25.00
CA ARG A 92 -1.78 10.08 25.12
C ARG A 92 -1.94 8.92 26.11
N ILE A 93 -2.92 8.97 27.00
CA ILE A 93 -3.11 7.98 28.06
C ILE A 93 -4.07 6.87 27.57
N PHE A 94 -5.21 7.25 27.03
CA PHE A 94 -6.26 6.32 26.64
C PHE A 94 -6.47 6.20 25.12
N GLY A 95 -5.77 7.02 24.33
CA GLY A 95 -5.96 7.06 22.87
C GLY A 95 -5.72 5.71 22.18
N VAL A 96 -4.69 5.00 22.60
CA VAL A 96 -4.35 3.66 22.06
C VAL A 96 -5.47 2.65 22.32
N GLN A 97 -6.03 2.63 23.53
CA GLN A 97 -7.12 1.74 23.88
C GLN A 97 -8.39 2.10 23.09
N ARG A 98 -8.74 3.38 23.02
CA ARG A 98 -9.92 3.85 22.27
C ARG A 98 -9.83 3.53 20.78
N ILE A 99 -8.64 3.61 20.20
CA ILE A 99 -8.43 3.17 18.80
C ILE A 99 -8.68 1.67 18.68
N SER A 100 -8.11 0.86 19.60
CA SER A 100 -8.33 -0.58 19.59
C SER A 100 -9.81 -0.94 19.73
N ASP A 101 -10.53 -0.28 20.65
CA ASP A 101 -11.97 -0.48 20.88
C ASP A 101 -12.79 -0.12 19.64
N LEU A 102 -12.43 0.99 18.96
CA LEU A 102 -13.07 1.40 17.70
C LEU A 102 -12.94 0.34 16.62
N PHE A 103 -11.74 -0.19 16.38
CA PHE A 103 -11.53 -1.23 15.39
C PHE A 103 -12.33 -2.50 15.72
N GLN A 104 -12.35 -2.89 16.99
CA GLN A 104 -13.13 -4.05 17.46
C GLN A 104 -14.64 -3.84 17.26
N GLU A 105 -15.16 -2.64 17.49
CA GLU A 105 -16.58 -2.30 17.28
C GLU A 105 -17.01 -2.51 15.82
N TYR A 106 -16.10 -2.23 14.87
CA TYR A 106 -16.31 -2.47 13.44
C TYR A 106 -15.90 -3.88 12.98
N GLY A 107 -15.66 -4.81 13.91
CA GLY A 107 -15.32 -6.20 13.61
C GLY A 107 -13.91 -6.42 13.05
N ILE A 108 -13.03 -5.43 13.18
CA ILE A 108 -11.65 -5.50 12.71
C ILE A 108 -10.76 -5.99 13.86
N HIS A 109 -10.28 -7.21 13.74
CA HIS A 109 -9.43 -7.83 14.76
C HIS A 109 -7.96 -7.49 14.52
N MET A 110 -7.33 -6.87 15.51
CA MET A 110 -5.92 -6.51 15.53
C MET A 110 -5.21 -7.12 16.75
N LEU A 111 -3.89 -7.23 16.68
CA LEU A 111 -3.11 -7.46 17.89
C LEU A 111 -3.26 -6.28 18.86
N PRO A 112 -3.17 -6.54 20.18
CA PRO A 112 -3.21 -5.48 21.17
C PRO A 112 -2.16 -4.41 20.88
N LEU A 113 -2.62 -3.16 20.81
CA LEU A 113 -1.74 -2.03 20.58
C LEU A 113 -0.97 -1.68 21.86
N ASN A 114 0.28 -1.32 21.70
CA ASN A 114 1.07 -0.71 22.76
C ASN A 114 1.59 0.65 22.31
N HIS A 115 2.09 1.48 23.24
CA HIS A 115 2.57 2.83 22.94
C HIS A 115 3.72 2.85 21.90
N ALA A 116 4.58 1.84 21.89
CA ALA A 116 5.68 1.76 20.93
C ALA A 116 5.18 1.46 19.51
N ASN A 117 4.17 0.60 19.39
CA ASN A 117 3.56 0.30 18.10
C ASN A 117 2.80 1.51 17.55
N SER A 118 2.03 2.20 18.40
CA SER A 118 1.27 3.40 17.98
C SER A 118 2.19 4.52 17.48
N ALA A 119 3.28 4.80 18.20
CA ALA A 119 4.24 5.82 17.79
C ALA A 119 4.86 5.56 16.41
N ARG A 120 5.03 4.28 16.03
CA ARG A 120 5.57 3.90 14.71
C ARG A 120 4.66 4.29 13.56
N TYR A 121 3.35 4.31 13.75
CA TYR A 121 2.36 4.55 12.70
C TYR A 121 1.86 5.99 12.62
N LEU A 122 2.25 6.84 13.56
CA LEU A 122 1.81 8.24 13.59
C LEU A 122 2.59 9.15 12.63
N THR A 123 3.73 8.67 12.13
CA THR A 123 4.51 9.36 11.10
C THR A 123 5.01 8.35 10.08
N GLY A 124 5.01 8.72 8.81
CA GLY A 124 5.48 7.82 7.75
C GLY A 124 5.22 8.37 6.37
N SER A 125 5.31 7.49 5.41
CA SER A 125 4.95 7.72 4.01
C SER A 125 3.90 6.69 3.57
N ILE A 126 2.96 7.12 2.76
CA ILE A 126 2.01 6.25 2.05
C ILE A 126 2.65 5.96 0.69
N ASP A 127 2.83 4.69 0.34
CA ASP A 127 3.55 4.30 -0.88
C ASP A 127 2.94 4.93 -2.13
N LEU A 128 1.61 4.95 -2.23
CA LEU A 128 0.89 5.56 -3.35
C LEU A 128 -0.46 6.14 -2.93
N VAL A 129 -0.70 7.40 -3.27
CA VAL A 129 -2.02 8.03 -3.27
C VAL A 129 -2.41 8.26 -4.73
N PHE A 130 -3.61 7.90 -5.14
CA PHE A 130 -4.04 8.03 -6.54
C PHE A 130 -5.52 8.38 -6.68
N TYR A 131 -5.86 8.93 -7.85
CA TYR A 131 -7.21 9.29 -8.24
C TYR A 131 -7.69 8.42 -9.40
N ASP A 132 -8.79 7.69 -9.21
CA ASP A 132 -9.34 6.77 -10.21
C ASP A 132 -10.28 7.45 -11.24
N GLY A 133 -10.40 8.77 -11.18
CA GLY A 133 -11.37 9.56 -11.95
C GLY A 133 -12.63 9.91 -11.17
N GLN A 134 -12.84 9.33 -9.98
CA GLN A 134 -13.98 9.58 -9.10
C GLN A 134 -13.58 9.82 -7.66
N ARG A 135 -12.65 9.02 -7.12
CA ARG A 135 -12.23 9.02 -5.73
C ARG A 135 -10.73 8.96 -5.58
N TYR A 136 -10.23 9.43 -4.44
CA TYR A 136 -8.84 9.29 -4.05
C TYR A 136 -8.65 8.04 -3.22
N HIS A 137 -7.67 7.23 -3.59
CA HIS A 137 -7.37 5.94 -3.02
C HIS A 137 -5.92 5.87 -2.53
N ILE A 138 -5.63 4.82 -1.79
CA ILE A 138 -4.30 4.48 -1.32
C ILE A 138 -3.94 3.09 -1.85
N ALA A 139 -2.67 2.91 -2.23
CA ALA A 139 -2.08 1.59 -2.36
C ALA A 139 -0.82 1.50 -1.50
N ASP A 140 -0.62 0.34 -0.88
CA ASP A 140 0.53 0.01 -0.05
C ASP A 140 1.11 -1.32 -0.51
N TYR A 141 2.41 -1.31 -0.87
CA TYR A 141 3.09 -2.46 -1.46
C TYR A 141 3.68 -3.37 -0.38
N LYS A 142 3.33 -4.64 -0.41
CA LYS A 142 3.79 -5.65 0.54
C LYS A 142 4.61 -6.73 -0.14
N SER A 143 5.85 -6.89 0.32
CA SER A 143 6.75 -7.97 -0.10
C SER A 143 6.70 -9.20 0.82
N ASN A 144 5.74 -9.27 1.75
CA ASN A 144 5.59 -10.37 2.71
C ASN A 144 5.52 -11.71 1.99
N PHE A 145 6.28 -12.68 2.50
CA PHE A 145 6.19 -14.06 2.07
C PHE A 145 5.14 -14.79 2.93
N LEU A 146 4.00 -15.14 2.31
CA LEU A 146 2.93 -15.88 2.97
C LEU A 146 2.99 -17.39 2.70
N GLY A 147 3.70 -17.78 1.64
CA GLY A 147 3.89 -19.17 1.23
C GLY A 147 4.34 -19.27 -0.23
N GLN A 148 4.52 -20.52 -0.71
CA GLN A 148 5.05 -20.79 -2.05
C GLN A 148 3.98 -20.88 -3.14
N HIS A 149 2.70 -20.99 -2.75
CA HIS A 149 1.60 -21.23 -3.67
C HIS A 149 0.70 -19.99 -3.80
N GLN A 150 0.06 -19.83 -4.93
CA GLN A 150 -0.90 -18.74 -5.17
C GLN A 150 -2.04 -18.75 -4.12
N ALA A 151 -2.49 -19.92 -3.68
CA ALA A 151 -3.51 -20.06 -2.63
C ALA A 151 -3.11 -19.44 -1.29
N ASP A 152 -1.80 -19.33 -1.01
CA ASP A 152 -1.27 -18.73 0.23
C ASP A 152 -1.49 -17.20 0.26
N TYR A 153 -1.80 -16.60 -0.90
CA TYR A 153 -2.11 -15.18 -1.07
C TYR A 153 -3.60 -14.94 -1.32
N SER A 154 -4.46 -15.85 -0.90
CA SER A 154 -5.91 -15.62 -0.92
C SER A 154 -6.30 -14.48 0.03
N ASN A 155 -7.43 -13.84 -0.22
CA ASN A 155 -7.94 -12.73 0.60
C ASN A 155 -7.99 -13.09 2.10
N ALA A 156 -8.39 -14.33 2.46
CA ALA A 156 -8.41 -14.77 3.85
C ALA A 156 -7.01 -14.81 4.51
N HIS A 157 -5.98 -15.30 3.81
CA HIS A 157 -4.61 -15.32 4.31
C HIS A 157 -4.03 -13.91 4.43
N ILE A 158 -4.34 -13.03 3.48
CA ILE A 158 -3.94 -11.63 3.53
C ILE A 158 -4.57 -10.94 4.74
N GLN A 159 -5.88 -11.07 4.97
CA GLN A 159 -6.55 -10.49 6.13
C GLN A 159 -5.96 -11.01 7.46
N ALA A 160 -5.63 -12.31 7.54
CA ALA A 160 -4.96 -12.88 8.72
C ALA A 160 -3.57 -12.24 8.93
N ASN A 161 -2.79 -12.04 7.88
CA ASN A 161 -1.50 -11.34 7.97
C ASN A 161 -1.67 -9.87 8.34
N MET A 162 -2.65 -9.17 7.77
CA MET A 162 -2.97 -7.78 8.13
C MET A 162 -3.29 -7.64 9.63
N SER A 163 -4.02 -8.60 10.20
CA SER A 163 -4.31 -8.65 11.63
C SER A 163 -3.04 -8.83 12.47
N GLN A 164 -2.14 -9.73 12.07
CA GLN A 164 -0.88 -10.02 12.78
C GLN A 164 0.17 -8.89 12.64
N ALA A 165 0.22 -8.24 11.49
CA ALA A 165 1.21 -7.22 11.19
C ALA A 165 0.76 -5.78 11.54
N SER A 166 -0.42 -5.61 12.14
CA SER A 166 -1.03 -4.29 12.45
C SER A 166 -1.35 -3.45 11.20
N TYR A 167 -1.52 -4.07 10.03
CA TYR A 167 -1.80 -3.35 8.79
C TYR A 167 -3.20 -2.74 8.75
N TRP A 168 -4.14 -3.27 9.53
CA TRP A 168 -5.44 -2.62 9.71
C TRP A 168 -5.33 -1.24 10.33
N LEU A 169 -4.49 -1.11 11.37
CA LEU A 169 -4.21 0.20 11.98
C LEU A 169 -3.56 1.14 10.96
N GLN A 170 -2.56 0.65 10.24
CA GLN A 170 -1.88 1.41 9.19
C GLN A 170 -2.88 1.92 8.15
N ALA A 171 -3.78 1.05 7.65
CA ALA A 171 -4.81 1.41 6.68
C ALA A 171 -5.75 2.50 7.20
N GLY A 172 -6.21 2.38 8.44
CA GLY A 172 -7.05 3.38 9.08
C GLY A 172 -6.34 4.73 9.21
N LEU A 173 -5.10 4.74 9.68
CA LEU A 173 -4.29 5.97 9.81
C LEU A 173 -4.01 6.62 8.47
N TYR A 174 -3.71 5.84 7.44
CA TYR A 174 -3.49 6.34 6.08
C TYR A 174 -4.76 6.98 5.50
N LEU A 175 -5.92 6.35 5.68
CA LEU A 175 -7.19 6.92 5.24
C LEU A 175 -7.54 8.21 5.98
N VAL A 176 -7.24 8.32 7.29
CA VAL A 176 -7.39 9.58 8.02
C VAL A 176 -6.41 10.65 7.50
N ALA A 177 -5.17 10.29 7.23
CA ALA A 177 -4.20 11.23 6.67
C ALA A 177 -4.66 11.78 5.31
N LEU A 178 -5.14 10.88 4.42
CA LEU A 178 -5.69 11.27 3.13
C LEU A 178 -6.97 12.11 3.29
N HIS A 179 -7.89 11.74 4.19
CA HIS A 179 -9.08 12.52 4.52
C HIS A 179 -8.75 13.96 4.92
N ARG A 180 -7.79 14.14 5.83
CA ARG A 180 -7.33 15.46 6.28
C ARG A 180 -6.70 16.26 5.14
N TYR A 181 -5.86 15.63 4.34
CA TYR A 181 -5.23 16.26 3.18
C TYR A 181 -6.27 16.75 2.19
N LEU A 182 -7.21 15.89 1.79
CA LEU A 182 -8.27 16.25 0.85
C LEU A 182 -9.18 17.34 1.38
N SER A 183 -9.47 17.36 2.68
CA SER A 183 -10.31 18.40 3.32
C SER A 183 -9.67 19.79 3.26
N VAL A 184 -8.36 19.88 3.10
CA VAL A 184 -7.63 21.15 2.93
C VAL A 184 -7.46 21.51 1.45
N GLN A 185 -7.23 20.50 0.59
CA GLN A 185 -6.91 20.72 -0.82
C GLN A 185 -8.15 20.94 -1.71
N LEU A 186 -9.28 20.31 -1.37
CA LEU A 186 -10.51 20.39 -2.16
C LEU A 186 -11.52 21.33 -1.50
N GLN A 187 -11.94 22.36 -2.22
CA GLN A 187 -12.87 23.36 -1.71
C GLN A 187 -14.24 22.76 -1.31
N ASP A 188 -14.73 21.82 -2.12
CA ASP A 188 -16.02 21.15 -1.91
C ASP A 188 -15.83 19.69 -1.45
N TYR A 189 -14.85 19.45 -0.57
CA TYR A 189 -14.56 18.11 -0.10
C TYR A 189 -15.76 17.50 0.66
N ASP A 190 -16.12 16.31 0.22
CA ASP A 190 -17.09 15.44 0.88
C ASP A 190 -16.52 14.04 0.97
N ILE A 191 -16.42 13.51 2.18
CA ILE A 191 -15.84 12.18 2.43
C ILE A 191 -16.58 11.07 1.67
N HIS A 192 -17.92 11.17 1.53
CA HIS A 192 -18.74 10.17 0.86
C HIS A 192 -18.48 10.08 -0.64
N THR A 193 -18.05 11.18 -1.25
CA THR A 193 -17.84 11.26 -2.70
C THR A 193 -16.38 11.22 -3.11
N HIS A 194 -15.47 11.73 -2.26
CA HIS A 194 -14.08 11.91 -2.64
C HIS A 194 -13.12 10.90 -2.02
N LEU A 195 -13.43 10.32 -0.83
CA LEU A 195 -12.56 9.34 -0.22
C LEU A 195 -12.88 7.94 -0.73
N GLY A 196 -11.86 7.27 -1.26
CA GLY A 196 -11.87 5.86 -1.64
C GLY A 196 -11.47 4.95 -0.49
N GLY A 197 -10.73 3.90 -0.78
CA GLY A 197 -10.20 2.93 0.18
C GLY A 197 -8.69 2.76 0.07
N ALA A 198 -8.17 1.79 0.80
CA ALA A 198 -6.77 1.40 0.80
C ALA A 198 -6.60 -0.01 0.24
N SER A 199 -5.77 -0.16 -0.79
CA SER A 199 -5.40 -1.43 -1.40
C SER A 199 -4.07 -1.90 -0.83
N TYR A 200 -4.05 -3.07 -0.20
CA TYR A 200 -2.85 -3.74 0.27
C TYR A 200 -2.41 -4.76 -0.77
N LEU A 201 -1.30 -4.50 -1.44
CA LEU A 201 -0.83 -5.21 -2.62
C LEU A 201 0.33 -6.15 -2.24
N TYR A 202 0.02 -7.45 -2.07
CA TYR A 202 1.01 -8.48 -1.80
C TYR A 202 1.62 -8.95 -3.12
N LEU A 203 2.66 -8.26 -3.56
CA LEU A 203 3.24 -8.34 -4.89
C LEU A 203 3.57 -9.78 -5.33
N ARG A 204 3.97 -10.64 -4.38
CA ARG A 204 4.29 -12.06 -4.65
C ARG A 204 3.07 -12.90 -5.02
N GLY A 205 1.88 -12.44 -4.66
CA GLY A 205 0.62 -13.17 -4.91
C GLY A 205 -0.20 -12.59 -6.06
N MET A 206 0.14 -11.43 -6.56
CA MET A 206 -0.58 -10.78 -7.67
C MET A 206 -0.24 -11.46 -9.01
N ASN A 207 -1.24 -11.76 -9.80
CA ASN A 207 -1.11 -12.52 -11.05
C ASN A 207 -2.07 -12.08 -12.15
N GLY A 208 -2.53 -10.84 -12.13
CA GLY A 208 -3.50 -10.31 -13.09
C GLY A 208 -4.96 -10.67 -12.80
N GLN A 209 -5.24 -11.53 -11.80
CA GLN A 209 -6.60 -11.93 -11.45
C GLN A 209 -7.16 -11.06 -10.32
N ALA A 210 -8.44 -10.72 -10.42
CA ALA A 210 -9.13 -9.99 -9.36
C ALA A 210 -9.07 -10.74 -8.01
N GLU A 211 -8.96 -10.01 -6.92
CA GLU A 211 -8.91 -10.52 -5.53
C GLU A 211 -7.71 -11.43 -5.22
N GLN A 212 -6.78 -11.62 -6.15
CA GLN A 212 -5.60 -12.45 -5.94
C GLN A 212 -4.38 -11.60 -5.57
N GLY A 213 -3.80 -11.90 -4.41
CA GLY A 213 -2.62 -11.17 -3.90
C GLY A 213 -2.91 -9.77 -3.38
N LEU A 214 -4.17 -9.42 -3.14
CA LEU A 214 -4.51 -8.09 -2.62
C LEU A 214 -5.70 -8.12 -1.67
N HIS A 215 -5.82 -7.05 -0.87
CA HIS A 215 -7.02 -6.76 -0.10
C HIS A 215 -7.35 -5.27 -0.22
N TYR A 216 -8.59 -4.97 -0.64
CA TYR A 216 -9.11 -3.62 -0.68
C TYR A 216 -9.95 -3.34 0.58
N PHE A 217 -9.50 -2.40 1.38
CA PHE A 217 -10.14 -1.96 2.61
C PHE A 217 -10.85 -0.62 2.40
N LYS A 218 -12.17 -0.64 2.40
CA LYS A 218 -13.00 0.56 2.43
C LYS A 218 -13.98 0.47 3.59
N PRO A 219 -13.62 1.00 4.76
CA PRO A 219 -14.54 1.07 5.90
C PRO A 219 -15.66 2.07 5.65
N GLU A 220 -16.67 2.05 6.52
CA GLU A 220 -17.70 3.08 6.57
C GLU A 220 -17.07 4.46 6.86
N ASP A 221 -17.61 5.51 6.26
CA ASP A 221 -17.07 6.85 6.44
C ASP A 221 -17.13 7.31 7.91
N GLU A 222 -18.14 6.85 8.66
CA GLU A 222 -18.26 7.07 10.11
C GLU A 222 -17.06 6.50 10.88
N PHE A 223 -16.53 5.33 10.48
CA PHE A 223 -15.33 4.79 11.08
C PHE A 223 -14.15 5.75 10.93
N ILE A 224 -13.96 6.31 9.74
CA ILE A 224 -12.86 7.27 9.46
C ILE A 224 -13.04 8.54 10.29
N LEU A 225 -14.24 9.09 10.35
CA LEU A 225 -14.54 10.30 11.14
C LEU A 225 -14.31 10.08 12.63
N ARG A 226 -14.70 8.93 13.16
CA ARG A 226 -14.47 8.56 14.56
C ARG A 226 -12.99 8.34 14.86
N LEU A 227 -12.26 7.68 13.93
CA LEU A 227 -10.81 7.51 14.07
C LEU A 227 -10.10 8.87 14.01
N ASP A 228 -10.49 9.75 13.10
CA ASP A 228 -9.96 11.12 13.01
C ASP A 228 -10.16 11.90 14.32
N ALA A 229 -11.31 11.77 14.95
CA ALA A 229 -11.61 12.43 16.23
C ALA A 229 -10.74 11.92 17.40
N LEU A 230 -10.25 10.67 17.34
CA LEU A 230 -9.30 10.11 18.33
C LEU A 230 -7.86 10.58 18.08
N LEU A 231 -7.59 11.11 16.90
CA LEU A 231 -6.28 11.64 16.53
C LEU A 231 -6.27 13.16 16.73
N GLY A 232 -5.24 13.66 17.44
CA GLY A 232 -5.06 15.09 17.68
C GLY A 232 -4.72 15.83 16.38
N ARG A 233 -5.05 17.12 16.34
CA ARG A 233 -4.53 18.04 15.33
C ARG A 233 -3.21 18.61 15.82
N MET A 234 -2.19 18.62 14.99
CA MET A 234 -0.95 19.33 15.31
C MET A 234 -1.24 20.84 15.30
N GLN A 235 -0.68 21.59 16.27
CA GLN A 235 -0.71 23.06 16.18
C GLN A 235 0.09 23.47 14.96
N GLY A 236 -0.58 23.77 13.87
CA GLY A 236 0.04 24.11 12.58
C GLY A 236 -0.74 23.63 11.36
N ASP A 237 -1.77 22.80 11.53
CA ASP A 237 -2.64 22.34 10.44
C ASP A 237 -3.63 23.44 9.96
N ALA A 238 -3.36 24.70 10.28
CA ALA A 238 -4.00 25.86 9.69
C ALA A 238 -3.02 26.51 8.71
N LEU A 239 -2.95 25.96 7.50
CA LEU A 239 -2.42 26.67 6.33
C LEU A 239 -3.51 26.79 5.29
#